data_ecadb42cdb83675ed6650a2f4f13c032
#
_entry.id   ecadb42cdb83675ed6650a2f4f13c032
#
_cell.length_a   1.000
_cell.length_b   1.000
_cell.length_c   1.000
_cell.angle_alpha   90.00
_cell.angle_beta   90.00
_cell.angle_gamma   90.00
#
_symmetry.space_group_name_H-M   'P 1'
#
loop_
_entity.id
_entity.type
_entity.pdbx_description
1 polymer ?
#
loop_
_entity_poly.entity_id
_entity_poly.type
_entity_poly.pdbx_seq_one_letter_code
_entity_poly.pdbx_strand_id
1 'polypeptide(L)'
;LEYRANGSTETARVRQLALLTSRSLSDVQSQILLMTAEGATTKAIAEDVGYAASTVQALRSASYRQLKIKNKAELILLLSQVNNV
;
A
#
# COMPACT_ATOMS: atom_id res chain seq x y z
N LEU A 1 9.90 24.42 -6.31
CA LEU A 1 9.90 23.26 -7.19
C LEU A 1 9.96 21.96 -6.40
N GLU A 2 10.89 21.88 -5.44
CA GLU A 2 10.97 20.71 -4.58
C GLU A 2 9.71 20.55 -3.77
N TYR A 3 9.19 21.66 -3.28
CA TYR A 3 7.97 21.65 -2.53
C TYR A 3 6.83 21.07 -3.37
N ARG A 4 6.77 21.46 -4.62
CA ARG A 4 5.73 20.99 -5.52
C ARG A 4 5.85 19.49 -5.78
N ALA A 5 7.07 19.00 -5.95
CA ALA A 5 7.30 17.58 -6.15
C ALA A 5 6.87 16.77 -4.93
N ASN A 6 7.19 17.27 -3.73
CA ASN A 6 6.77 16.61 -2.50
C ASN A 6 5.27 16.60 -2.36
N GLY A 7 4.62 17.70 -2.71
CA GLY A 7 3.17 17.77 -2.69
C GLY A 7 2.53 16.76 -3.62
N SER A 8 3.12 16.59 -4.82
CA SER A 8 2.62 15.61 -5.78
C SER A 8 2.74 14.19 -5.24
N THR A 9 3.87 13.89 -4.58
CA THR A 9 4.08 12.57 -3.99
C THR A 9 3.07 12.29 -2.89
N GLU A 10 2.83 13.27 -2.03
CA GLU A 10 1.84 13.11 -0.96
C GLU A 10 0.44 12.94 -1.52
N THR A 11 0.10 13.69 -2.56
CA THR A 11 -1.20 13.57 -3.19
C THR A 11 -1.39 12.18 -3.78
N ALA A 12 -0.36 11.65 -4.43
CA ALA A 12 -0.43 10.30 -4.99
C ALA A 12 -0.62 9.27 -3.86
N ARG A 13 0.09 9.42 -2.75
CA ARG A 13 -0.07 8.52 -1.60
C ARG A 13 -1.47 8.56 -1.04
N VAL A 14 -2.03 9.75 -0.87
CA VAL A 14 -3.39 9.91 -0.37
C VAL A 14 -4.39 9.22 -1.29
N ARG A 15 -4.22 9.39 -2.60
CA ARG A 15 -5.11 8.76 -3.57
C ARG A 15 -4.99 7.25 -3.54
N GLN A 16 -3.78 6.73 -3.39
CA GLN A 16 -3.55 5.29 -3.31
C GLN A 16 -4.19 4.70 -2.06
N LEU A 17 -4.05 5.37 -0.91
CA LEU A 17 -4.71 4.94 0.31
C LEU A 17 -6.23 4.96 0.16
N ALA A 18 -6.76 6.02 -0.46
CA ALA A 18 -8.19 6.12 -0.69
C ALA A 18 -8.71 4.98 -1.58
N LEU A 19 -7.94 4.64 -2.62
CA LEU A 19 -8.30 3.53 -3.48
C LEU A 19 -8.39 2.23 -2.67
N LEU A 20 -7.38 1.97 -1.86
CA LEU A 20 -7.33 0.73 -1.09
C LEU A 20 -8.46 0.66 -0.06
N THR A 21 -8.73 1.76 0.64
CA THR A 21 -9.82 1.78 1.61
C THR A 21 -11.18 1.67 0.93
N SER A 22 -11.31 2.18 -0.30
CA SER A 22 -12.56 2.05 -1.05
C SER A 22 -12.84 0.60 -1.45
N ARG A 23 -11.80 -0.26 -1.42
CA ARG A 23 -11.95 -1.70 -1.67
C ARG A 23 -12.17 -2.48 -0.38
N SER A 24 -12.61 -1.81 0.67
CA SER A 24 -12.95 -2.42 1.96
C SER A 24 -11.74 -2.92 2.74
N LEU A 25 -10.55 -2.44 2.44
CA LEU A 25 -9.37 -2.74 3.24
C LEU A 25 -9.32 -1.82 4.45
N SER A 26 -8.86 -2.38 5.58
CA SER A 26 -8.66 -1.56 6.78
C SER A 26 -7.49 -0.59 6.57
N ASP A 27 -7.37 0.39 7.47
CA ASP A 27 -6.25 1.31 7.41
C ASP A 27 -4.91 0.59 7.51
N VAL A 28 -4.81 -0.41 8.40
CA VAL A 28 -3.58 -1.18 8.55
C VAL A 28 -3.27 -1.97 7.29
N GLN A 29 -4.26 -2.63 6.70
CA GLN A 29 -4.07 -3.35 5.45
C GLN A 29 -3.60 -2.42 4.35
N SER A 30 -4.22 -1.25 4.24
CA SER A 30 -3.86 -0.27 3.22
C SER A 30 -2.43 0.22 3.40
N GLN A 31 -2.01 0.49 4.65
CA GLN A 31 -0.64 0.88 4.94
C GLN A 31 0.35 -0.22 4.55
N ILE A 32 0.06 -1.45 4.91
CA ILE A 32 0.93 -2.58 4.58
C ILE A 32 1.12 -2.69 3.07
N LEU A 33 0.04 -2.58 2.32
CA LEU A 33 0.13 -2.70 0.86
C LEU A 33 0.87 -1.52 0.24
N LEU A 34 0.61 -0.31 0.73
CA LEU A 34 1.30 0.86 0.20
C LEU A 34 2.80 0.77 0.44
N MET A 35 3.21 0.40 1.66
CA MET A 35 4.63 0.24 1.98
C MET A 35 5.25 -0.89 1.18
N THR A 36 4.51 -1.98 0.95
CA THR A 36 4.99 -3.07 0.12
C THR A 36 5.27 -2.58 -1.29
N ALA A 37 4.36 -1.81 -1.86
CA ALA A 37 4.54 -1.27 -3.22
C ALA A 37 5.72 -0.30 -3.29
N GLU A 38 6.03 0.38 -2.18
CA GLU A 38 7.15 1.31 -2.10
C GLU A 38 8.49 0.60 -1.91
N GLY A 39 8.47 -0.71 -1.74
CA GLY A 39 9.70 -1.48 -1.62
C GLY A 39 10.16 -1.75 -0.21
N ALA A 40 9.36 -1.43 0.80
CA ALA A 40 9.73 -1.70 2.19
C ALA A 40 9.77 -3.20 2.46
N THR A 41 10.69 -3.61 3.32
CA THR A 41 10.77 -5.02 3.73
C THR A 41 9.64 -5.33 4.71
N THR A 42 9.31 -6.62 4.82
CA THR A 42 8.31 -7.05 5.80
C THR A 42 8.69 -6.62 7.22
N LYS A 43 9.98 -6.70 7.55
CA LYS A 43 10.45 -6.28 8.87
C LYS A 43 10.20 -4.79 9.10
N ALA A 44 10.52 -3.96 8.11
CA ALA A 44 10.31 -2.52 8.23
C ALA A 44 8.83 -2.19 8.36
N ILE A 45 7.98 -2.86 7.60
CA ILE A 45 6.54 -2.67 7.69
C ILE A 45 6.04 -3.06 9.08
N ALA A 46 6.51 -4.21 9.58
CA ALA A 46 6.11 -4.70 10.89
C ALA A 46 6.46 -3.71 11.99
N GLU A 47 7.66 -3.13 11.93
CA GLU A 47 8.07 -2.13 12.90
C GLU A 47 7.22 -0.86 12.82
N ASP A 48 6.85 -0.47 11.61
CA ASP A 48 6.05 0.74 11.43
C ASP A 48 4.62 0.57 11.91
N VAL A 49 3.98 -0.54 11.58
CA VAL A 49 2.58 -0.75 11.97
C VAL A 49 2.42 -1.35 13.36
N GLY A 50 3.50 -1.82 13.97
CA GLY A 50 3.47 -2.33 15.33
C GLY A 50 2.97 -3.76 15.45
N TYR A 51 3.09 -4.57 14.40
CA TYR A 51 2.68 -5.97 14.40
C TYR A 51 3.88 -6.87 14.16
N ALA A 52 3.73 -8.15 14.51
CA ALA A 52 4.76 -9.15 14.19
C ALA A 52 4.86 -9.33 12.67
N ALA A 53 6.05 -9.70 12.21
CA ALA A 53 6.27 -9.92 10.78
C ALA A 53 5.32 -10.97 10.19
N SER A 54 5.06 -12.04 10.94
CA SER A 54 4.15 -13.08 10.49
C SER A 54 2.72 -12.54 10.32
N THR A 55 2.31 -11.63 11.22
CA THR A 55 1.00 -11.00 11.12
C THR A 55 0.93 -10.11 9.88
N VAL A 56 2.00 -9.35 9.60
CA VAL A 56 2.07 -8.52 8.41
C VAL A 56 1.94 -9.38 7.15
N GLN A 57 2.63 -10.52 7.11
CA GLN A 57 2.52 -11.42 5.96
C GLN A 57 1.11 -11.96 5.79
N ALA A 58 0.47 -12.35 6.89
CA ALA A 58 -0.91 -12.86 6.84
C ALA A 58 -1.87 -11.78 6.36
N LEU A 59 -1.73 -10.57 6.87
CA LEU A 59 -2.59 -9.45 6.47
C LEU A 59 -2.38 -9.09 5.01
N ARG A 60 -1.12 -9.13 4.55
CA ARG A 60 -0.82 -8.84 3.14
C ARG A 60 -1.46 -9.88 2.24
N SER A 61 -1.32 -11.17 2.58
CA SER A 61 -1.93 -12.23 1.79
C SER A 61 -3.46 -12.11 1.75
N ALA A 62 -4.07 -11.82 2.89
CA ALA A 62 -5.51 -11.61 2.94
C ALA A 62 -5.93 -10.42 2.08
N SER A 63 -5.14 -9.35 2.11
CA SER A 63 -5.42 -8.15 1.31
C SER A 63 -5.31 -8.44 -0.17
N TYR A 64 -4.31 -9.22 -0.58
CA TYR A 64 -4.18 -9.61 -1.99
C TYR A 64 -5.40 -10.40 -2.44
N ARG A 65 -5.87 -11.33 -1.62
CA ARG A 65 -7.09 -12.09 -1.96
C ARG A 65 -8.30 -11.18 -2.07
N GLN A 66 -8.41 -10.22 -1.16
CA GLN A 66 -9.53 -9.29 -1.14
C GLN A 66 -9.53 -8.41 -2.40
N LEU A 67 -8.36 -8.01 -2.86
CA LEU A 67 -8.19 -7.21 -4.08
C LEU A 67 -8.18 -8.08 -5.35
N LYS A 68 -8.12 -9.40 -5.19
CA LYS A 68 -8.06 -10.36 -6.30
C LYS A 68 -6.80 -10.15 -7.14
N ILE A 69 -5.70 -9.88 -6.47
CA ILE A 69 -4.38 -9.77 -7.11
C ILE A 69 -3.49 -10.88 -6.58
N LYS A 70 -2.45 -11.22 -7.34
CA LYS A 70 -1.62 -12.40 -7.06
C LYS A 70 -0.28 -12.06 -6.45
N ASN A 71 0.26 -10.87 -6.74
CA ASN A 71 1.61 -10.55 -6.35
C ASN A 71 1.82 -9.04 -6.30
N LYS A 72 3.04 -8.66 -5.92
CA LYS A 72 3.42 -7.26 -5.79
C LYS A 72 3.32 -6.50 -7.12
N ALA A 73 3.67 -7.16 -8.22
CA ALA A 73 3.60 -6.51 -9.52
C ALA A 73 2.17 -6.08 -9.85
N GLU A 74 1.19 -6.93 -9.55
CA GLU A 74 -0.21 -6.59 -9.77
C GLU A 74 -0.67 -5.50 -8.83
N LEU A 75 -0.16 -5.49 -7.60
CA LEU A 75 -0.43 -4.41 -6.66
C LEU A 75 0.06 -3.07 -7.21
N ILE A 76 1.29 -3.04 -7.72
CA ILE A 76 1.86 -1.82 -8.29
C ILE A 76 1.02 -1.33 -9.48
N LEU A 77 0.58 -2.25 -10.33
CA LEU A 77 -0.27 -1.88 -11.45
C LEU A 77 -1.59 -1.28 -10.98
N LEU A 78 -2.20 -1.86 -9.96
CA LEU A 78 -3.44 -1.33 -9.41
C LEU A 78 -3.24 0.08 -8.88
N LEU A 79 -2.17 0.30 -8.11
CA LEU A 79 -1.91 1.60 -7.52
C LEU A 79 -1.53 2.64 -8.58
N SER A 80 -0.89 2.22 -9.66
CA SER A 80 -0.47 3.16 -10.70
C SER A 80 -1.66 3.74 -11.45
N GLN A 81 -2.82 3.10 -11.43
CA GLN A 81 -4.03 3.64 -12.04
C GLN A 81 -4.42 4.98 -11.43
N VAL A 82 -4.16 5.16 -10.15
CA VAL A 82 -4.47 6.39 -9.44
C VAL A 82 -3.47 7.49 -9.80
N ASN A 83 -2.24 7.11 -10.07
CA ASN A 83 -1.17 8.07 -10.38
C ASN A 83 -1.28 8.64 -11.80
N ASN A 84 -2.10 8.03 -12.65
CA ASN A 84 -2.24 8.45 -14.03
C ASN A 84 -3.38 9.43 -14.25
N VAL A 85 -4.04 9.83 -13.18
CA VAL A 85 -5.18 10.76 -13.28
C VAL A 85 -4.75 12.21 -13.25
#